data_ba93fa670b40115bad4ec7db5880d84c
#
_entry.id   ba93fa670b40115bad4ec7db5880d84c
#
_cell.length_a   1.000
_cell.length_b   1.000
_cell.length_c   1.000
_cell.angle_alpha   90.00
_cell.angle_beta   90.00
_cell.angle_gamma   90.00
#
_symmetry.space_group_name_H-M   'P 1'
#
loop_
_entity.id
_entity.type
_entity.pdbx_description
1 polymer ?
#
loop_
_entity_poly.entity_id
_entity_poly.type
_entity_poly.pdbx_seq_one_letter_code
_entity_poly.pdbx_strand_id
1 'polypeptide(L)'
;MLRINQIKVSPEASLDSIRKKAAGVLGIKPTDIHTINIVKQSIDARKKPDIYYSYTVDVTLSKEFRSKEAKLLKRCKENQVSLVTDKPYAFPRSGERRMEQRPVIVGMGPAGLFCGYMLALHGYRPILIERGKDVDSRTNDVKLFWETGTLQPNSNVQFGEGGAGTFSDGKLNTLIKDKDGRNREVLRIFVEHGAPEKILYEGKPHIGTDILTNVVKSMREAIKAHGGEVFFETEMKRLQIEQGHITGLQAETSNGEVKIISCDTVVLAIGHSARNTFETLYEQQVPMEAKSFAVGFRVEHPQSMVNMAMYGKEDAGVLGAAPYKVTDKTSVGRGVYSFCMCPGGYVVNASSEDGRLAVNGMSYSDRGSVNANSAIIVAVTPEDFGSDHPLAGIAFQRKLEEKAYEAGQGKIPVQRFGEFQKLVEIRSVSGSENNVYASTVVEESNVPEFSEMPGYLPCTKGAYCFADLTNILPVECNRAFVEGMSVFGHQIKDFDRPDALMLGVESRTSSPVRIHRGDNLQSEIIGLYPCGEGAGYAGGITSAAMDGIRIAEEIAKRFCAD
;
A
#
# COMPACT_ATOMS: atom_id res chain seq x y z
N MET A 1 15.05 -27.72 -16.45
CA MET A 1 15.37 -26.27 -16.34
C MET A 1 16.06 -26.05 -15.00
N LEU A 2 17.18 -25.33 -15.00
CA LEU A 2 18.00 -25.08 -13.81
C LEU A 2 17.82 -23.64 -13.34
N ARG A 3 17.61 -23.44 -12.04
CA ARG A 3 17.61 -22.14 -11.38
C ARG A 3 18.98 -21.86 -10.80
N ILE A 4 19.55 -20.70 -11.14
CA ILE A 4 20.86 -20.26 -10.67
C ILE A 4 20.68 -19.00 -9.84
N ASN A 5 21.13 -19.02 -8.60
CA ASN A 5 21.02 -17.94 -7.64
C ASN A 5 22.31 -17.12 -7.54
N GLN A 6 22.19 -15.87 -7.06
CA GLN A 6 23.31 -15.02 -6.68
C GLN A 6 24.33 -14.71 -7.81
N ILE A 7 23.84 -14.55 -9.04
CA ILE A 7 24.68 -14.07 -10.14
C ILE A 7 24.87 -12.56 -9.97
N LYS A 8 26.07 -12.15 -9.53
CA LYS A 8 26.41 -10.74 -9.32
C LYS A 8 27.06 -10.15 -10.56
N VAL A 9 26.52 -9.01 -11.02
CA VAL A 9 27.06 -8.22 -12.14
C VAL A 9 27.06 -6.73 -11.79
N SER A 10 27.86 -5.92 -12.50
CA SER A 10 27.75 -4.46 -12.42
C SER A 10 26.34 -4.02 -12.81
N PRO A 11 25.81 -2.94 -12.23
CA PRO A 11 24.49 -2.40 -12.61
C PRO A 11 24.34 -2.07 -14.10
N GLU A 12 25.44 -1.77 -14.78
CA GLU A 12 25.50 -1.45 -16.23
C GLU A 12 25.69 -2.69 -17.12
N ALA A 13 25.74 -3.90 -16.51
CA ALA A 13 26.04 -5.12 -17.24
C ALA A 13 24.87 -5.54 -18.15
N SER A 14 25.18 -5.98 -19.34
CA SER A 14 24.21 -6.54 -20.30
C SER A 14 23.71 -7.91 -19.89
N LEU A 15 22.59 -8.35 -20.50
CA LEU A 15 22.06 -9.70 -20.35
C LEU A 15 23.08 -10.78 -20.76
N ASP A 16 23.95 -10.48 -21.73
CA ASP A 16 25.02 -11.36 -22.15
C ASP A 16 26.07 -11.60 -21.04
N SER A 17 26.33 -10.59 -20.23
CA SER A 17 27.19 -10.71 -19.03
C SER A 17 26.58 -11.66 -18.00
N ILE A 18 25.25 -11.62 -17.81
CA ILE A 18 24.52 -12.54 -16.93
C ILE A 18 24.63 -13.96 -17.48
N ARG A 19 24.43 -14.16 -18.79
CA ARG A 19 24.56 -15.45 -19.49
C ARG A 19 25.98 -16.06 -19.33
N LYS A 20 27.02 -15.24 -19.52
CA LYS A 20 28.43 -15.68 -19.35
C LYS A 20 28.69 -16.15 -17.91
N LYS A 21 28.22 -15.41 -16.92
CA LYS A 21 28.37 -15.80 -15.50
C LYS A 21 27.55 -17.04 -15.15
N ALA A 22 26.33 -17.17 -15.66
CA ALA A 22 25.50 -18.36 -15.47
C ALA A 22 26.19 -19.61 -16.07
N ALA A 23 26.73 -19.48 -17.26
CA ALA A 23 27.52 -20.55 -17.89
C ALA A 23 28.76 -20.95 -17.08
N GLY A 24 29.47 -19.97 -16.53
CA GLY A 24 30.61 -20.19 -15.64
C GLY A 24 30.23 -20.94 -14.36
N VAL A 25 29.08 -20.63 -13.75
CA VAL A 25 28.55 -21.37 -12.58
C VAL A 25 28.28 -22.84 -12.91
N LEU A 26 27.76 -23.11 -14.12
CA LEU A 26 27.45 -24.47 -14.58
C LEU A 26 28.68 -25.20 -15.15
N GLY A 27 29.81 -24.52 -15.39
CA GLY A 27 30.98 -25.07 -16.01
C GLY A 27 30.76 -25.47 -17.49
N ILE A 28 29.98 -24.68 -18.23
CA ILE A 28 29.63 -24.88 -19.66
C ILE A 28 29.92 -23.62 -20.47
N LYS A 29 29.82 -23.71 -21.80
CA LYS A 29 29.94 -22.51 -22.64
C LYS A 29 28.62 -21.70 -22.65
N PRO A 30 28.68 -20.36 -22.82
CA PRO A 30 27.47 -19.54 -22.93
C PRO A 30 26.52 -19.98 -24.05
N THR A 31 27.04 -20.53 -25.13
CA THR A 31 26.31 -21.09 -26.28
C THR A 31 25.49 -22.34 -25.93
N ASP A 32 25.83 -23.03 -24.83
CA ASP A 32 25.12 -24.23 -24.38
C ASP A 32 23.84 -23.88 -23.59
N ILE A 33 23.67 -22.58 -23.23
CA ILE A 33 22.44 -22.04 -22.67
C ILE A 33 21.51 -21.62 -23.81
N HIS A 34 20.40 -22.33 -23.97
CA HIS A 34 19.39 -22.02 -24.98
C HIS A 34 18.59 -20.77 -24.61
N THR A 35 17.95 -20.75 -23.42
CA THR A 35 17.22 -19.60 -22.91
C THR A 35 17.69 -19.23 -21.51
N ILE A 36 17.59 -17.94 -21.19
CA ILE A 36 17.83 -17.41 -19.85
C ILE A 36 16.69 -16.47 -19.51
N ASN A 37 15.99 -16.75 -18.41
CA ASN A 37 14.90 -15.93 -17.91
C ASN A 37 15.28 -15.36 -16.55
N ILE A 38 15.12 -14.05 -16.37
CA ILE A 38 15.35 -13.41 -15.07
C ILE A 38 14.15 -13.71 -14.17
N VAL A 39 14.42 -14.32 -13.02
CA VAL A 39 13.41 -14.64 -11.99
C VAL A 39 13.38 -13.59 -10.88
N LYS A 40 14.58 -13.07 -10.54
CA LYS A 40 14.72 -12.04 -9.51
C LYS A 40 15.95 -11.19 -9.77
N GLN A 41 15.79 -9.88 -9.55
CA GLN A 41 16.88 -8.89 -9.52
C GLN A 41 16.84 -8.17 -8.17
N SER A 42 17.98 -8.03 -7.52
CA SER A 42 18.11 -7.31 -6.25
C SER A 42 19.38 -6.48 -6.25
N ILE A 43 19.38 -5.34 -5.58
CA ILE A 43 20.58 -4.53 -5.37
C ILE A 43 21.36 -5.10 -4.19
N ASP A 44 22.64 -5.35 -4.38
CA ASP A 44 23.59 -5.72 -3.33
C ASP A 44 24.53 -4.54 -3.04
N ALA A 45 24.17 -3.73 -2.07
CA ALA A 45 24.90 -2.53 -1.62
C ALA A 45 25.63 -2.76 -0.29
N ARG A 46 25.97 -4.00 0.07
CA ARG A 46 26.68 -4.31 1.33
C ARG A 46 28.12 -3.81 1.38
N LYS A 47 28.73 -3.55 0.23
CA LYS A 47 30.12 -3.09 0.10
C LYS A 47 30.15 -1.74 -0.64
N LYS A 48 29.53 -0.71 -0.06
CA LYS A 48 29.52 0.64 -0.62
C LYS A 48 30.97 1.16 -0.78
N PRO A 49 31.27 1.86 -1.88
CA PRO A 49 30.41 2.24 -3.00
C PRO A 49 30.31 1.17 -4.11
N ASP A 50 30.92 -0.03 -3.95
CA ASP A 50 30.88 -1.13 -4.92
C ASP A 50 29.54 -1.85 -4.86
N ILE A 51 28.63 -1.47 -5.75
CA ILE A 51 27.27 -1.99 -5.79
C ILE A 51 27.10 -2.95 -6.97
N TYR A 52 26.37 -4.02 -6.75
CA TYR A 52 26.08 -5.03 -7.77
C TYR A 52 24.58 -5.30 -7.86
N TYR A 53 24.11 -5.67 -9.04
CA TYR A 53 22.88 -6.42 -9.15
C TYR A 53 23.14 -7.90 -8.87
N SER A 54 22.29 -8.49 -8.05
CA SER A 54 22.26 -9.94 -7.77
C SER A 54 21.03 -10.54 -8.43
N TYR A 55 21.26 -11.42 -9.41
CA TYR A 55 20.20 -12.07 -10.17
C TYR A 55 19.97 -13.51 -9.71
N THR A 56 18.71 -13.93 -9.76
CA THR A 56 18.31 -15.33 -9.89
C THR A 56 17.78 -15.52 -11.30
N VAL A 57 18.27 -16.54 -12.00
CA VAL A 57 17.87 -16.84 -13.37
C VAL A 57 17.48 -18.30 -13.55
N ASP A 58 16.51 -18.55 -14.41
CA ASP A 58 16.17 -19.88 -14.88
C ASP A 58 16.79 -20.09 -16.27
N VAL A 59 17.53 -21.17 -16.43
CA VAL A 59 18.20 -21.50 -17.69
C VAL A 59 17.68 -22.83 -18.27
N THR A 60 17.42 -22.79 -19.56
CA THR A 60 17.20 -24.02 -20.37
C THR A 60 18.45 -24.31 -21.16
N LEU A 61 18.94 -25.53 -21.07
CA LEU A 61 20.13 -25.95 -21.80
C LEU A 61 19.79 -26.34 -23.25
N SER A 62 20.77 -26.27 -24.15
CA SER A 62 20.67 -26.77 -25.52
C SER A 62 20.32 -28.26 -25.53
N LYS A 63 19.78 -28.76 -26.64
CA LYS A 63 19.34 -30.16 -26.74
C LYS A 63 20.44 -31.17 -26.35
N GLU A 64 21.68 -30.89 -26.69
CA GLU A 64 22.84 -31.74 -26.39
C GLU A 64 23.20 -31.80 -24.90
N PHE A 65 22.85 -30.76 -24.14
CA PHE A 65 23.16 -30.66 -22.72
C PHE A 65 21.98 -31.00 -21.80
N ARG A 66 20.74 -31.11 -22.31
CA ARG A 66 19.56 -31.46 -21.50
C ARG A 66 19.70 -32.79 -20.76
N SER A 67 20.27 -33.80 -21.39
CA SER A 67 20.55 -35.11 -20.78
C SER A 67 21.60 -35.06 -19.65
N LYS A 68 22.37 -33.97 -19.59
CA LYS A 68 23.44 -33.75 -18.60
C LYS A 68 22.99 -32.89 -17.39
N GLU A 69 21.74 -32.38 -17.35
CA GLU A 69 21.25 -31.49 -16.27
C GLU A 69 21.50 -32.10 -14.88
N ALA A 70 21.17 -33.38 -14.67
CA ALA A 70 21.37 -34.06 -13.38
C ALA A 70 22.87 -34.16 -12.99
N LYS A 71 23.76 -34.30 -13.98
CA LYS A 71 25.20 -34.35 -13.75
C LYS A 71 25.79 -32.99 -13.43
N LEU A 72 25.30 -31.95 -14.10
CA LEU A 72 25.66 -30.55 -13.81
C LEU A 72 25.20 -30.14 -12.41
N LEU A 73 23.98 -30.49 -12.04
CA LEU A 73 23.43 -30.19 -10.70
C LEU A 73 24.30 -30.77 -9.58
N LYS A 74 24.77 -32.03 -9.72
CA LYS A 74 25.65 -32.68 -8.75
C LYS A 74 27.04 -32.03 -8.60
N ARG A 75 27.48 -31.24 -9.59
CA ARG A 75 28.77 -30.54 -9.56
C ARG A 75 28.68 -29.14 -8.96
N CYS A 76 27.48 -28.56 -8.91
CA CYS A 76 27.25 -27.24 -8.41
C CYS A 76 26.96 -27.25 -6.91
N LYS A 77 27.17 -26.12 -6.25
CA LYS A 77 26.75 -25.94 -4.84
C LYS A 77 25.22 -25.96 -4.75
N GLU A 78 24.68 -26.74 -3.85
CA GLU A 78 23.24 -26.96 -3.67
C GLU A 78 22.44 -25.67 -3.46
N ASN A 79 23.01 -24.69 -2.74
CA ASN A 79 22.38 -23.38 -2.52
C ASN A 79 22.52 -22.42 -3.71
N GLN A 80 23.33 -22.75 -4.72
CA GLN A 80 23.57 -21.89 -5.88
C GLN A 80 22.79 -22.35 -7.11
N VAL A 81 22.63 -23.66 -7.33
CA VAL A 81 21.92 -24.23 -8.47
C VAL A 81 20.89 -25.25 -7.98
N SER A 82 19.66 -25.14 -8.46
CA SER A 82 18.56 -26.05 -8.15
C SER A 82 17.72 -26.36 -9.38
N LEU A 83 16.89 -27.40 -9.31
CA LEU A 83 15.83 -27.62 -10.30
C LEU A 83 14.69 -26.63 -10.06
N VAL A 84 14.08 -26.17 -11.16
CA VAL A 84 12.87 -25.34 -11.07
C VAL A 84 11.70 -26.22 -10.67
N THR A 85 11.09 -25.89 -9.54
CA THR A 85 9.94 -26.62 -8.97
C THR A 85 8.70 -25.76 -8.85
N ASP A 86 8.77 -24.50 -9.31
CA ASP A 86 7.65 -23.55 -9.19
C ASP A 86 6.44 -24.09 -9.99
N LYS A 87 5.31 -24.10 -9.33
CA LYS A 87 4.02 -24.39 -9.96
C LYS A 87 3.40 -23.07 -10.43
N PRO A 88 2.86 -23.02 -11.65
CA PRO A 88 2.08 -21.86 -12.07
C PRO A 88 0.82 -21.76 -11.21
N TYR A 89 0.33 -20.53 -11.04
CA TYR A 89 -0.98 -20.31 -10.45
C TYR A 89 -2.05 -21.03 -11.28
N ALA A 90 -3.03 -21.61 -10.61
CA ALA A 90 -4.19 -22.23 -11.25
C ALA A 90 -5.45 -21.85 -10.48
N PHE A 91 -6.41 -21.25 -11.18
CA PHE A 91 -7.72 -20.98 -10.62
C PHE A 91 -8.44 -22.33 -10.32
N PRO A 92 -9.18 -22.45 -9.21
CA PRO A 92 -9.81 -23.72 -8.84
C PRO A 92 -10.90 -24.14 -9.83
N ARG A 93 -11.21 -25.42 -9.84
CA ARG A 93 -12.38 -25.92 -10.56
C ARG A 93 -13.65 -25.36 -9.93
N SER A 94 -14.64 -25.06 -10.77
CA SER A 94 -15.96 -24.61 -10.35
C SER A 94 -16.66 -25.67 -9.49
N GLY A 95 -17.43 -25.20 -8.49
CA GLY A 95 -18.33 -26.01 -7.70
C GLY A 95 -19.51 -26.54 -8.53
N GLU A 96 -20.40 -27.28 -7.85
CA GLU A 96 -21.55 -27.90 -8.51
C GLU A 96 -22.83 -27.06 -8.40
N ARG A 97 -22.91 -26.18 -7.40
CA ARG A 97 -24.09 -25.34 -7.19
C ARG A 97 -24.15 -24.23 -8.25
N ARG A 98 -25.25 -24.17 -8.99
CA ARG A 98 -25.47 -23.07 -9.95
C ARG A 98 -25.58 -21.73 -9.22
N MET A 99 -24.91 -20.69 -9.75
CA MET A 99 -25.05 -19.32 -9.27
C MET A 99 -26.30 -18.70 -9.92
N GLU A 100 -27.37 -18.53 -9.13
CA GLU A 100 -28.64 -18.01 -9.65
C GLU A 100 -28.62 -16.50 -9.86
N GLN A 101 -27.87 -15.78 -9.01
CA GLN A 101 -27.74 -14.33 -9.04
C GLN A 101 -26.28 -13.93 -9.19
N ARG A 102 -26.05 -12.83 -9.88
CA ARG A 102 -24.69 -12.31 -10.11
C ARG A 102 -24.06 -11.84 -8.80
N PRO A 103 -22.79 -12.15 -8.53
CA PRO A 103 -22.09 -11.67 -7.34
C PRO A 103 -21.89 -10.16 -7.44
N VAL A 104 -22.12 -9.44 -6.33
CA VAL A 104 -21.92 -7.99 -6.23
C VAL A 104 -20.65 -7.70 -5.44
N ILE A 105 -19.80 -6.85 -6.00
CA ILE A 105 -18.54 -6.42 -5.38
C ILE A 105 -18.65 -4.93 -5.06
N VAL A 106 -18.49 -4.59 -3.78
CA VAL A 106 -18.58 -3.22 -3.28
C VAL A 106 -17.18 -2.66 -3.12
N GLY A 107 -16.83 -1.69 -3.98
CA GLY A 107 -15.53 -1.02 -4.03
C GLY A 107 -14.62 -1.58 -5.14
N MET A 108 -13.94 -0.66 -5.85
CA MET A 108 -13.02 -0.96 -6.95
C MET A 108 -11.56 -0.64 -6.61
N GLY A 109 -11.17 -0.74 -5.33
CA GLY A 109 -9.77 -0.81 -4.95
C GLY A 109 -9.12 -2.14 -5.40
N PRO A 110 -7.82 -2.38 -5.09
CA PRO A 110 -7.12 -3.57 -5.57
C PRO A 110 -7.84 -4.89 -5.25
N ALA A 111 -8.46 -5.00 -4.07
CA ALA A 111 -9.20 -6.20 -3.66
C ALA A 111 -10.42 -6.45 -4.56
N GLY A 112 -11.28 -5.43 -4.73
CA GLY A 112 -12.49 -5.57 -5.55
C GLY A 112 -12.19 -5.71 -7.04
N LEU A 113 -11.20 -4.98 -7.54
CA LEU A 113 -10.79 -5.04 -8.95
C LEU A 113 -10.26 -6.45 -9.31
N PHE A 114 -9.39 -7.04 -8.49
CA PHE A 114 -8.88 -8.39 -8.74
C PHE A 114 -9.93 -9.48 -8.51
N CYS A 115 -10.80 -9.34 -7.52
CA CYS A 115 -11.93 -10.25 -7.32
C CYS A 115 -12.86 -10.22 -8.55
N GLY A 116 -13.26 -9.02 -8.99
CA GLY A 116 -14.10 -8.82 -10.16
C GLY A 116 -13.47 -9.34 -11.45
N TYR A 117 -12.20 -9.07 -11.66
CA TYR A 117 -11.45 -9.56 -12.82
C TYR A 117 -11.43 -11.09 -12.89
N MET A 118 -11.07 -11.76 -11.78
CA MET A 118 -11.02 -13.21 -11.73
C MET A 118 -12.42 -13.85 -11.93
N LEU A 119 -13.44 -13.31 -11.30
CA LEU A 119 -14.82 -13.79 -11.48
C LEU A 119 -15.31 -13.57 -12.91
N ALA A 120 -15.03 -12.41 -13.51
CA ALA A 120 -15.42 -12.14 -14.90
C ALA A 120 -14.72 -13.08 -15.88
N LEU A 121 -13.40 -13.24 -15.74
CA LEU A 121 -12.60 -14.13 -16.59
C LEU A 121 -13.10 -15.59 -16.56
N HIS A 122 -13.70 -16.02 -15.44
CA HIS A 122 -14.22 -17.36 -15.28
C HIS A 122 -15.76 -17.46 -15.42
N GLY A 123 -16.41 -16.45 -16.03
CA GLY A 123 -17.80 -16.50 -16.47
C GLY A 123 -18.87 -16.14 -15.43
N TYR A 124 -18.47 -15.69 -14.23
CA TYR A 124 -19.43 -15.34 -13.16
C TYR A 124 -20.12 -13.98 -13.35
N ARG A 125 -19.75 -13.20 -14.34
CA ARG A 125 -20.37 -11.90 -14.72
C ARG A 125 -20.66 -10.97 -13.53
N PRO A 126 -19.65 -10.60 -12.71
CA PRO A 126 -19.85 -9.83 -11.49
C PRO A 126 -20.42 -8.43 -11.77
N ILE A 127 -21.11 -7.86 -10.78
CA ILE A 127 -21.52 -6.46 -10.72
C ILE A 127 -20.58 -5.75 -9.75
N LEU A 128 -19.84 -4.74 -10.22
CA LEU A 128 -18.99 -3.90 -9.38
C LEU A 128 -19.64 -2.55 -9.17
N ILE A 129 -19.71 -2.10 -7.92
CA ILE A 129 -20.16 -0.73 -7.58
C ILE A 129 -19.02 0.02 -6.89
N GLU A 130 -18.81 1.27 -7.31
CA GLU A 130 -17.80 2.16 -6.76
C GLU A 130 -18.43 3.52 -6.45
N ARG A 131 -18.22 4.02 -5.22
CA ARG A 131 -18.77 5.31 -4.80
C ARG A 131 -18.20 6.50 -5.55
N GLY A 132 -16.94 6.40 -5.94
CA GLY A 132 -16.23 7.44 -6.67
C GLY A 132 -16.38 7.30 -8.18
N LYS A 133 -15.65 8.16 -8.88
CA LYS A 133 -15.65 8.22 -10.34
C LYS A 133 -14.64 7.23 -10.94
N ASP A 134 -14.76 7.05 -12.27
CA ASP A 134 -13.72 6.40 -13.08
C ASP A 134 -12.37 7.11 -12.94
N VAL A 135 -11.28 6.42 -13.27
CA VAL A 135 -9.92 6.90 -13.00
C VAL A 135 -9.56 8.20 -13.73
N ASP A 136 -10.13 8.45 -14.92
CA ASP A 136 -9.86 9.67 -15.67
C ASP A 136 -10.54 10.87 -15.01
N SER A 137 -11.82 10.77 -14.70
CA SER A 137 -12.62 11.80 -14.01
C SER A 137 -12.10 12.05 -12.59
N ARG A 138 -11.75 10.97 -11.85
CA ARG A 138 -11.16 11.02 -10.54
C ARG A 138 -9.81 11.75 -10.53
N THR A 139 -8.97 11.52 -11.54
CA THR A 139 -7.68 12.22 -11.66
C THR A 139 -7.86 13.73 -11.76
N ASN A 140 -8.90 14.18 -12.44
CA ASN A 140 -9.24 15.61 -12.53
C ASN A 140 -9.71 16.16 -11.17
N ASP A 141 -10.56 15.42 -10.45
CA ASP A 141 -11.01 15.81 -9.10
C ASP A 141 -9.82 15.92 -8.13
N VAL A 142 -8.90 14.97 -8.17
CA VAL A 142 -7.69 14.97 -7.32
C VAL A 142 -6.76 16.14 -7.66
N LYS A 143 -6.55 16.45 -8.93
CA LYS A 143 -5.76 17.62 -9.36
C LYS A 143 -6.41 18.92 -8.87
N LEU A 144 -7.71 19.07 -9.09
CA LEU A 144 -8.46 20.25 -8.64
C LEU A 144 -8.36 20.42 -7.11
N PHE A 145 -8.49 19.32 -6.35
CA PHE A 145 -8.33 19.35 -4.91
C PHE A 145 -6.93 19.82 -4.49
N TRP A 146 -5.88 19.32 -5.11
CA TRP A 146 -4.51 19.73 -4.79
C TRP A 146 -4.19 21.18 -5.17
N GLU A 147 -4.82 21.70 -6.22
CA GLU A 147 -4.64 23.08 -6.70
C GLU A 147 -5.47 24.09 -5.91
N THR A 148 -6.70 23.75 -5.54
CA THR A 148 -7.68 24.71 -4.98
C THR A 148 -8.09 24.43 -3.54
N GLY A 149 -7.83 23.23 -3.00
CA GLY A 149 -8.34 22.77 -1.71
C GLY A 149 -9.81 22.32 -1.75
N THR A 150 -10.47 22.30 -2.92
CA THR A 150 -11.87 21.90 -3.04
C THR A 150 -12.00 20.38 -3.07
N LEU A 151 -12.40 19.78 -1.95
CA LEU A 151 -12.56 18.34 -1.79
C LEU A 151 -13.86 17.85 -2.45
N GLN A 152 -13.75 16.70 -3.15
CA GLN A 152 -14.90 15.90 -3.58
C GLN A 152 -15.02 14.69 -2.63
N PRO A 153 -16.01 14.64 -1.72
CA PRO A 153 -16.07 13.61 -0.67
C PRO A 153 -16.11 12.18 -1.19
N ASN A 154 -16.72 11.95 -2.34
CA ASN A 154 -16.85 10.61 -2.93
C ASN A 154 -15.82 10.31 -4.03
N SER A 155 -15.04 11.30 -4.53
CA SER A 155 -14.06 11.12 -5.60
C SER A 155 -12.77 11.88 -5.28
N ASN A 156 -11.78 11.19 -4.71
CA ASN A 156 -10.56 11.80 -4.16
C ASN A 156 -9.41 10.77 -4.10
N VAL A 157 -8.36 11.04 -3.33
CA VAL A 157 -7.20 10.11 -3.18
C VAL A 157 -7.60 8.77 -2.55
N GLN A 158 -8.69 8.69 -1.79
CA GLN A 158 -9.15 7.47 -1.12
C GLN A 158 -10.21 6.70 -1.93
N PHE A 159 -11.12 7.40 -2.58
CA PHE A 159 -12.30 6.85 -3.27
C PHE A 159 -12.23 7.05 -4.77
N GLY A 160 -12.76 6.07 -5.49
CA GLY A 160 -12.81 5.98 -6.94
C GLY A 160 -12.04 4.79 -7.48
N GLU A 161 -12.10 4.59 -8.79
CA GLU A 161 -11.49 3.46 -9.48
C GLU A 161 -10.02 3.25 -9.12
N GLY A 162 -9.65 2.02 -8.76
CA GLY A 162 -8.31 1.63 -8.32
C GLY A 162 -8.03 1.90 -6.84
N GLY A 163 -8.96 2.56 -6.11
CA GLY A 163 -8.83 2.85 -4.67
C GLY A 163 -7.64 3.75 -4.33
N ALA A 164 -7.27 3.82 -3.04
CA ALA A 164 -6.14 4.63 -2.56
C ALA A 164 -4.78 4.25 -3.19
N GLY A 165 -4.65 3.01 -3.69
CA GLY A 165 -3.43 2.52 -4.35
C GLY A 165 -3.07 3.30 -5.61
N THR A 166 -4.05 3.84 -6.34
CA THR A 166 -3.84 4.57 -7.61
C THR A 166 -2.99 5.83 -7.44
N PHE A 167 -3.16 6.56 -6.34
CA PHE A 167 -2.41 7.78 -6.02
C PHE A 167 -1.38 7.52 -4.90
N SER A 168 -0.58 6.45 -5.05
CA SER A 168 0.47 6.06 -4.11
C SER A 168 1.81 5.84 -4.83
N ASP A 169 2.85 5.37 -4.13
CA ASP A 169 4.10 4.93 -4.79
C ASP A 169 3.87 3.66 -5.65
N GLY A 170 2.74 2.98 -5.48
CA GLY A 170 2.45 1.77 -6.26
C GLY A 170 3.40 0.61 -5.95
N LYS A 171 3.86 0.49 -4.71
CA LYS A 171 4.68 -0.65 -4.27
C LYS A 171 3.90 -1.95 -4.36
N LEU A 172 4.55 -2.95 -4.93
CA LEU A 172 3.97 -4.29 -5.10
C LEU A 172 4.60 -5.34 -4.19
N ASN A 173 5.39 -4.91 -3.21
CA ASN A 173 5.98 -5.81 -2.22
C ASN A 173 4.94 -6.27 -1.21
N THR A 174 4.96 -7.56 -0.88
CA THR A 174 4.19 -8.13 0.23
C THR A 174 5.06 -9.02 1.08
N LEU A 175 4.78 -9.09 2.39
CA LEU A 175 5.38 -10.03 3.32
C LEU A 175 4.53 -11.31 3.49
N ILE A 176 3.37 -11.38 2.84
CA ILE A 176 2.51 -12.55 2.89
C ILE A 176 3.23 -13.72 2.22
N LYS A 177 3.36 -14.83 2.96
CA LYS A 177 3.86 -16.09 2.40
C LYS A 177 2.80 -16.68 1.47
N ASP A 178 3.14 -16.72 0.19
CA ASP A 178 2.25 -17.24 -0.85
C ASP A 178 2.74 -18.62 -1.31
N LYS A 179 1.92 -19.64 -1.06
CA LYS A 179 2.20 -21.04 -1.47
C LYS A 179 1.50 -21.42 -2.79
N ASP A 180 0.54 -20.59 -3.20
CA ASP A 180 -0.37 -20.91 -4.30
C ASP A 180 -0.06 -20.08 -5.57
N GLY A 181 0.93 -19.18 -5.50
CA GLY A 181 1.38 -18.39 -6.65
C GLY A 181 0.55 -17.15 -6.96
N ARG A 182 -0.36 -16.72 -6.06
CA ARG A 182 -1.23 -15.55 -6.26
C ARG A 182 -0.46 -14.24 -6.39
N ASN A 183 0.64 -14.09 -5.63
CA ASN A 183 1.49 -12.90 -5.76
C ASN A 183 2.03 -12.75 -7.18
N ARG A 184 2.56 -13.83 -7.74
CA ARG A 184 3.08 -13.83 -9.11
C ARG A 184 1.96 -13.61 -10.13
N GLU A 185 0.77 -14.14 -9.86
CA GLU A 185 -0.41 -13.94 -10.69
C GLU A 185 -0.87 -12.47 -10.70
N VAL A 186 -0.87 -11.80 -9.54
CA VAL A 186 -1.15 -10.35 -9.46
C VAL A 186 -0.18 -9.56 -10.34
N LEU A 187 1.12 -9.84 -10.25
CA LEU A 187 2.11 -9.15 -11.08
C LEU A 187 1.94 -9.45 -12.57
N ARG A 188 1.59 -10.70 -12.93
CA ARG A 188 1.31 -11.11 -14.31
C ARG A 188 0.12 -10.36 -14.89
N ILE A 189 -0.98 -10.29 -14.14
CA ILE A 189 -2.19 -9.55 -14.53
C ILE A 189 -1.86 -8.07 -14.73
N PHE A 190 -1.10 -7.44 -13.84
CA PHE A 190 -0.67 -6.06 -14.02
C PHE A 190 0.12 -5.87 -15.33
N VAL A 191 1.05 -6.78 -15.65
CA VAL A 191 1.83 -6.72 -16.90
C VAL A 191 0.94 -6.88 -18.13
N GLU A 192 0.00 -7.82 -18.10
CA GLU A 192 -0.99 -8.01 -19.19
C GLU A 192 -1.83 -6.75 -19.45
N HIS A 193 -2.02 -5.94 -18.43
CA HIS A 193 -2.78 -4.69 -18.52
C HIS A 193 -1.89 -3.44 -18.67
N GLY A 194 -0.60 -3.60 -19.00
CA GLY A 194 0.27 -2.50 -19.41
C GLY A 194 1.31 -2.05 -18.38
N ALA A 195 1.46 -2.76 -17.25
CA ALA A 195 2.57 -2.51 -16.36
C ALA A 195 3.90 -3.01 -16.95
N PRO A 196 5.04 -2.39 -16.60
CA PRO A 196 6.35 -2.81 -17.10
C PRO A 196 6.71 -4.25 -16.70
N GLU A 197 7.20 -5.06 -17.62
CA GLU A 197 7.61 -6.46 -17.36
C GLU A 197 8.62 -6.61 -16.21
N LYS A 198 9.43 -5.60 -15.95
CA LYS A 198 10.43 -5.60 -14.89
C LYS A 198 9.85 -5.87 -13.50
N ILE A 199 8.57 -5.56 -13.25
CA ILE A 199 7.91 -5.85 -11.98
C ILE A 199 7.84 -7.36 -11.67
N LEU A 200 7.91 -8.22 -12.67
CA LEU A 200 7.91 -9.68 -12.51
C LEU A 200 9.17 -10.21 -11.83
N TYR A 201 10.28 -9.46 -11.87
CA TYR A 201 11.57 -9.91 -11.37
C TYR A 201 12.29 -8.91 -10.46
N GLU A 202 11.91 -7.63 -10.41
CA GLU A 202 12.48 -6.68 -9.47
C GLU A 202 12.23 -7.10 -8.02
N GLY A 203 13.25 -7.03 -7.16
CA GLY A 203 13.14 -7.40 -5.75
C GLY A 203 12.28 -6.43 -4.92
N LYS A 204 12.07 -5.22 -5.42
CA LYS A 204 11.18 -4.19 -4.86
C LYS A 204 10.37 -3.55 -5.99
N PRO A 205 9.44 -4.30 -6.61
CA PRO A 205 8.69 -3.80 -7.76
C PRO A 205 7.75 -2.66 -7.37
N HIS A 206 7.61 -1.70 -8.28
CA HIS A 206 6.65 -0.61 -8.14
C HIS A 206 6.09 -0.21 -9.52
N ILE A 207 4.88 0.34 -9.48
CA ILE A 207 4.21 0.95 -10.64
C ILE A 207 3.83 2.36 -10.20
N GLY A 208 4.42 3.41 -10.76
CA GLY A 208 4.06 4.80 -10.43
C GLY A 208 2.60 5.12 -10.75
N THR A 209 2.07 6.15 -10.13
CA THR A 209 0.69 6.63 -10.34
C THR A 209 0.36 6.84 -11.82
N ASP A 210 1.29 7.37 -12.60
CA ASP A 210 1.18 7.64 -14.04
C ASP A 210 0.91 6.40 -14.90
N ILE A 211 1.42 5.24 -14.50
CA ILE A 211 1.20 3.96 -15.20
C ILE A 211 -0.02 3.25 -14.62
N LEU A 212 -0.19 3.27 -13.30
CA LEU A 212 -1.22 2.50 -12.61
C LEU A 212 -2.64 2.94 -13.02
N THR A 213 -2.85 4.21 -13.32
CA THR A 213 -4.13 4.74 -13.85
C THR A 213 -4.56 4.02 -15.14
N ASN A 214 -3.63 3.80 -16.07
CA ASN A 214 -3.91 3.09 -17.33
C ASN A 214 -4.15 1.59 -17.09
N VAL A 215 -3.41 1.00 -16.15
CA VAL A 215 -3.55 -0.43 -15.81
C VAL A 215 -4.93 -0.73 -15.24
N VAL A 216 -5.42 0.07 -14.27
CA VAL A 216 -6.75 -0.16 -13.67
C VAL A 216 -7.87 0.05 -14.68
N LYS A 217 -7.75 1.05 -15.56
CA LYS A 217 -8.67 1.27 -16.68
C LYS A 217 -8.73 0.06 -17.62
N SER A 218 -7.57 -0.48 -18.01
CA SER A 218 -7.48 -1.67 -18.87
C SER A 218 -8.12 -2.90 -18.19
N MET A 219 -7.92 -3.09 -16.89
CA MET A 219 -8.55 -4.17 -16.13
C MET A 219 -10.09 -4.02 -16.09
N ARG A 220 -10.61 -2.81 -15.90
CA ARG A 220 -12.06 -2.54 -15.98
C ARG A 220 -12.64 -2.94 -17.33
N GLU A 221 -11.99 -2.53 -18.42
CA GLU A 221 -12.48 -2.88 -19.76
C GLU A 221 -12.45 -4.39 -19.99
N ALA A 222 -11.47 -5.10 -19.45
CA ALA A 222 -11.45 -6.56 -19.48
C ALA A 222 -12.59 -7.20 -18.66
N ILE A 223 -12.92 -6.68 -17.48
CA ILE A 223 -14.10 -7.11 -16.71
C ILE A 223 -15.37 -6.99 -17.55
N LYS A 224 -15.57 -5.83 -18.19
CA LYS A 224 -16.74 -5.58 -19.06
C LYS A 224 -16.76 -6.50 -20.27
N ALA A 225 -15.62 -6.72 -20.91
CA ALA A 225 -15.50 -7.62 -22.07
C ALA A 225 -15.86 -9.07 -21.74
N HIS A 226 -15.67 -9.48 -20.46
CA HIS A 226 -16.06 -10.81 -19.96
C HIS A 226 -17.44 -10.83 -19.28
N GLY A 227 -18.31 -9.86 -19.60
CA GLY A 227 -19.70 -9.84 -19.14
C GLY A 227 -19.93 -9.29 -17.74
N GLY A 228 -18.91 -8.73 -17.09
CA GLY A 228 -19.07 -7.97 -15.86
C GLY A 228 -19.68 -6.60 -16.12
N GLU A 229 -20.29 -6.01 -15.11
CA GLU A 229 -20.83 -4.64 -15.14
C GLU A 229 -20.15 -3.79 -14.08
N VAL A 230 -19.96 -2.50 -14.37
CA VAL A 230 -19.30 -1.54 -13.47
C VAL A 230 -20.13 -0.29 -13.36
N PHE A 231 -20.49 0.09 -12.14
CA PHE A 231 -21.25 1.28 -11.82
C PHE A 231 -20.41 2.19 -10.92
N PHE A 232 -20.01 3.33 -11.46
CA PHE A 232 -19.37 4.42 -10.73
C PHE A 232 -20.42 5.33 -10.08
N GLU A 233 -19.95 6.21 -9.16
CA GLU A 233 -20.80 7.15 -8.45
C GLU A 233 -22.01 6.46 -7.81
N THR A 234 -21.78 5.21 -7.34
CA THR A 234 -22.80 4.32 -6.80
C THR A 234 -22.31 3.78 -5.45
N GLU A 235 -22.87 4.27 -4.38
CA GLU A 235 -22.49 3.95 -3.01
C GLU A 235 -23.43 2.91 -2.39
N MET A 236 -22.89 1.85 -1.80
CA MET A 236 -23.67 0.93 -0.97
C MET A 236 -24.14 1.65 0.30
N LYS A 237 -25.45 1.73 0.51
CA LYS A 237 -26.06 2.32 1.69
C LYS A 237 -26.45 1.27 2.73
N ARG A 238 -26.90 0.08 2.32
CA ARG A 238 -27.38 -0.95 3.24
C ARG A 238 -27.33 -2.33 2.60
N LEU A 239 -27.01 -3.35 3.38
CA LEU A 239 -27.21 -4.75 3.01
C LEU A 239 -28.68 -5.15 3.24
N GLN A 240 -29.22 -6.00 2.37
CA GLN A 240 -30.48 -6.69 2.63
C GLN A 240 -30.15 -8.07 3.19
N ILE A 241 -30.56 -8.30 4.44
CA ILE A 241 -30.25 -9.50 5.20
C ILE A 241 -31.56 -10.09 5.71
N GLU A 242 -31.84 -11.33 5.32
CA GLU A 242 -33.03 -12.09 5.77
C GLU A 242 -32.58 -13.41 6.37
N GLN A 243 -32.99 -13.68 7.61
CA GLN A 243 -32.62 -14.89 8.35
C GLN A 243 -31.11 -15.21 8.33
N GLY A 244 -30.27 -14.20 8.44
CA GLY A 244 -28.81 -14.35 8.43
C GLY A 244 -28.17 -14.60 7.05
N HIS A 245 -28.93 -14.41 5.95
CA HIS A 245 -28.47 -14.56 4.57
C HIS A 245 -28.55 -13.22 3.83
N ILE A 246 -27.59 -12.97 2.96
CA ILE A 246 -27.68 -11.88 1.99
C ILE A 246 -28.79 -12.21 0.98
N THR A 247 -29.67 -11.24 0.74
CA THR A 247 -30.70 -11.27 -0.32
C THR A 247 -30.55 -10.11 -1.30
N GLY A 248 -29.66 -9.16 -1.01
CA GLY A 248 -29.37 -8.03 -1.87
C GLY A 248 -28.65 -6.92 -1.14
N LEU A 249 -28.59 -5.77 -1.78
CA LEU A 249 -28.14 -4.52 -1.19
C LEU A 249 -28.89 -3.32 -1.76
N GLN A 250 -28.94 -2.26 -0.99
CA GLN A 250 -29.38 -0.94 -1.42
C GLN A 250 -28.15 -0.08 -1.75
N ALA A 251 -28.14 0.48 -2.93
CA ALA A 251 -27.15 1.44 -3.37
C ALA A 251 -27.83 2.77 -3.73
N GLU A 252 -27.06 3.85 -3.67
CA GLU A 252 -27.49 5.20 -4.05
C GLU A 252 -26.48 5.81 -5.02
N THR A 253 -26.97 6.37 -6.09
CA THR A 253 -26.14 7.07 -7.07
C THR A 253 -25.89 8.52 -6.65
N SER A 254 -24.91 9.19 -7.25
CA SER A 254 -24.57 10.60 -6.93
C SER A 254 -25.72 11.59 -7.19
N ASN A 255 -26.68 11.22 -8.03
CA ASN A 255 -27.89 12.03 -8.29
C ASN A 255 -29.05 11.70 -7.32
N GLY A 256 -28.83 10.86 -6.30
CA GLY A 256 -29.82 10.49 -5.30
C GLY A 256 -30.77 9.37 -5.70
N GLU A 257 -30.55 8.70 -6.84
CA GLU A 257 -31.36 7.55 -7.24
C GLU A 257 -31.02 6.33 -6.37
N VAL A 258 -32.03 5.77 -5.73
CA VAL A 258 -31.90 4.55 -4.90
C VAL A 258 -32.11 3.31 -5.79
N LYS A 259 -31.16 2.38 -5.75
CA LYS A 259 -31.19 1.11 -6.49
C LYS A 259 -31.18 -0.07 -5.52
N ILE A 260 -32.07 -1.01 -5.72
CA ILE A 260 -32.03 -2.31 -5.05
C ILE A 260 -31.38 -3.30 -6.01
N ILE A 261 -30.29 -3.93 -5.58
CA ILE A 261 -29.58 -4.96 -6.34
C ILE A 261 -29.79 -6.27 -5.62
N SER A 262 -30.60 -7.15 -6.20
CA SER A 262 -30.82 -8.52 -5.68
C SER A 262 -29.58 -9.37 -5.95
N CYS A 263 -29.06 -10.01 -4.91
CA CYS A 263 -27.90 -10.91 -4.98
C CYS A 263 -27.85 -11.78 -3.72
N ASP A 264 -27.27 -12.97 -3.84
CA ASP A 264 -27.00 -13.86 -2.70
C ASP A 264 -25.53 -13.88 -2.28
N THR A 265 -24.71 -13.11 -2.98
CA THR A 265 -23.26 -13.05 -2.79
C THR A 265 -22.77 -11.61 -2.90
N VAL A 266 -22.25 -11.06 -1.79
CA VAL A 266 -21.67 -9.72 -1.70
C VAL A 266 -20.23 -9.78 -1.21
N VAL A 267 -19.31 -9.14 -1.94
CA VAL A 267 -17.91 -8.97 -1.54
C VAL A 267 -17.71 -7.53 -1.06
N LEU A 268 -17.33 -7.35 0.22
CA LEU A 268 -17.06 -6.03 0.81
C LEU A 268 -15.58 -5.68 0.64
N ALA A 269 -15.25 -4.99 -0.44
CA ALA A 269 -13.90 -4.49 -0.75
C ALA A 269 -13.77 -2.96 -0.58
N ILE A 270 -14.40 -2.43 0.48
CA ILE A 270 -14.69 -1.00 0.70
C ILE A 270 -13.48 -0.12 1.03
N GLY A 271 -12.29 -0.70 1.29
CA GLY A 271 -11.13 0.04 1.77
C GLY A 271 -11.30 0.55 3.21
N HIS A 272 -10.21 1.08 3.80
CA HIS A 272 -10.22 1.50 5.22
C HIS A 272 -10.83 2.88 5.47
N SER A 273 -11.02 3.68 4.42
CA SER A 273 -11.52 5.07 4.55
C SER A 273 -13.04 5.21 4.44
N ALA A 274 -13.78 4.15 4.13
CA ALA A 274 -15.24 4.15 3.97
C ALA A 274 -15.98 4.17 5.32
N ARG A 275 -15.74 5.20 6.14
CA ARG A 275 -16.14 5.27 7.54
C ARG A 275 -17.65 5.20 7.75
N ASN A 276 -18.42 5.91 6.94
CA ASN A 276 -19.88 5.83 6.94
C ASN A 276 -20.40 4.41 6.61
N THR A 277 -19.71 3.69 5.73
CA THR A 277 -20.05 2.29 5.43
C THR A 277 -19.79 1.39 6.63
N PHE A 278 -18.68 1.58 7.39
CA PHE A 278 -18.46 0.85 8.64
C PHE A 278 -19.54 1.16 9.69
N GLU A 279 -19.97 2.41 9.81
CA GLU A 279 -21.06 2.82 10.70
C GLU A 279 -22.36 2.07 10.34
N THR A 280 -22.76 2.06 9.06
CA THR A 280 -23.92 1.31 8.57
C THR A 280 -23.79 -0.20 8.81
N LEU A 281 -22.64 -0.79 8.55
CA LEU A 281 -22.41 -2.24 8.79
C LEU A 281 -22.50 -2.59 10.27
N TYR A 282 -22.02 -1.71 11.15
CA TYR A 282 -22.13 -1.87 12.60
C TYR A 282 -23.59 -1.80 13.06
N GLU A 283 -24.36 -0.81 12.58
CA GLU A 283 -25.81 -0.70 12.86
C GLU A 283 -26.60 -1.94 12.39
N GLN A 284 -26.14 -2.57 11.30
CA GLN A 284 -26.72 -3.82 10.79
C GLN A 284 -26.20 -5.08 11.50
N GLN A 285 -25.42 -4.90 12.58
CA GLN A 285 -24.88 -5.99 13.40
C GLN A 285 -23.95 -6.95 12.60
N VAL A 286 -23.25 -6.43 11.58
CA VAL A 286 -22.19 -7.18 10.92
C VAL A 286 -21.04 -7.37 11.92
N PRO A 287 -20.62 -8.62 12.21
CA PRO A 287 -19.59 -8.87 13.21
C PRO A 287 -18.26 -8.20 12.88
N MET A 288 -17.77 -7.37 13.79
CA MET A 288 -16.51 -6.65 13.64
C MET A 288 -15.87 -6.32 14.98
N GLU A 289 -14.58 -6.05 14.99
CA GLU A 289 -13.79 -5.70 16.16
C GLU A 289 -12.86 -4.51 15.91
N ALA A 290 -12.47 -3.81 16.98
CA ALA A 290 -11.42 -2.81 16.93
C ALA A 290 -10.06 -3.48 16.66
N LYS A 291 -9.23 -2.85 15.82
CA LYS A 291 -7.94 -3.39 15.41
C LYS A 291 -6.85 -2.34 15.64
N SER A 292 -5.72 -2.78 16.22
CA SER A 292 -4.50 -1.96 16.33
C SER A 292 -4.01 -1.51 14.95
N PHE A 293 -3.49 -0.29 14.89
CA PHE A 293 -2.87 0.31 13.70
C PHE A 293 -1.69 1.20 14.11
N ALA A 294 -1.28 2.14 13.30
CA ALA A 294 -0.22 3.08 13.64
C ALA A 294 -0.52 4.46 13.08
N VAL A 295 -0.02 5.49 13.75
CA VAL A 295 -0.18 6.90 13.36
C VAL A 295 1.15 7.64 13.47
N GLY A 296 1.31 8.72 12.72
CA GLY A 296 2.54 9.50 12.78
C GLY A 296 2.57 10.64 11.78
N PHE A 297 3.77 10.97 11.36
CA PHE A 297 4.00 12.05 10.39
C PHE A 297 4.80 11.51 9.20
N ARG A 298 4.60 12.11 8.03
CA ARG A 298 5.50 11.94 6.89
C ARG A 298 6.77 12.72 7.16
N VAL A 299 7.91 12.07 7.02
CA VAL A 299 9.22 12.71 7.16
C VAL A 299 9.87 12.75 5.79
N GLU A 300 10.23 13.94 5.35
CA GLU A 300 10.98 14.18 4.13
C GLU A 300 12.46 14.40 4.40
N HIS A 301 13.28 13.86 3.50
CA HIS A 301 14.73 14.07 3.43
C HIS A 301 15.14 14.31 1.97
N PRO A 302 16.22 15.05 1.70
CA PRO A 302 16.77 15.10 0.35
C PRO A 302 17.07 13.70 -0.17
N GLN A 303 16.64 13.37 -1.39
CA GLN A 303 16.90 12.05 -1.98
C GLN A 303 18.40 11.79 -2.14
N SER A 304 19.21 12.81 -2.40
CA SER A 304 20.67 12.70 -2.46
C SER A 304 21.28 12.21 -1.14
N MET A 305 20.78 12.69 0.02
CA MET A 305 21.18 12.19 1.35
C MET A 305 20.87 10.71 1.49
N VAL A 306 19.65 10.29 1.10
CA VAL A 306 19.26 8.88 1.16
C VAL A 306 20.12 8.03 0.22
N ASN A 307 20.39 8.49 -0.99
CA ASN A 307 21.28 7.81 -1.93
C ASN A 307 22.71 7.66 -1.35
N MET A 308 23.26 8.72 -0.77
CA MET A 308 24.57 8.68 -0.11
C MET A 308 24.58 7.65 1.04
N ALA A 309 23.56 7.68 1.89
CA ALA A 309 23.45 6.75 2.99
C ALA A 309 23.31 5.28 2.54
N MET A 310 22.54 5.02 1.50
CA MET A 310 22.23 3.65 1.04
C MET A 310 23.22 3.11 0.02
N TYR A 311 23.75 3.95 -0.86
CA TYR A 311 24.61 3.56 -1.99
C TYR A 311 26.05 4.09 -1.87
N GLY A 312 26.33 5.06 -0.99
CA GLY A 312 27.64 5.69 -0.86
C GLY A 312 27.93 6.72 -1.96
N LYS A 313 26.89 7.22 -2.64
CA LYS A 313 26.95 8.26 -3.67
C LYS A 313 25.62 9.00 -3.75
N GLU A 314 25.66 10.31 -4.01
CA GLU A 314 24.47 11.16 -4.07
C GLU A 314 23.64 10.90 -5.32
N ASP A 315 24.31 10.76 -6.47
CA ASP A 315 23.65 10.34 -7.72
C ASP A 315 23.59 8.82 -7.80
N ALA A 316 22.40 8.29 -7.81
CA ALA A 316 22.15 6.86 -7.90
C ALA A 316 22.33 6.29 -9.32
N GLY A 317 22.28 7.12 -10.36
CA GLY A 317 22.40 6.71 -11.76
C GLY A 317 21.42 5.60 -12.11
N VAL A 318 21.92 4.54 -12.74
CA VAL A 318 21.09 3.38 -13.17
C VAL A 318 20.45 2.59 -12.03
N LEU A 319 20.84 2.80 -10.76
CA LEU A 319 20.21 2.14 -9.60
C LEU A 319 18.86 2.73 -9.27
N GLY A 320 18.58 3.97 -9.71
CA GLY A 320 17.39 4.73 -9.34
C GLY A 320 17.41 5.20 -7.88
N ALA A 321 16.42 6.00 -7.50
CA ALA A 321 16.29 6.57 -6.17
C ALA A 321 16.31 5.49 -5.07
N ALA A 322 17.20 5.65 -4.08
CA ALA A 322 17.42 4.68 -3.03
C ALA A 322 16.24 4.61 -2.05
N PRO A 323 15.68 3.42 -1.75
CA PRO A 323 14.71 3.23 -0.70
C PRO A 323 15.39 2.83 0.61
N TYR A 324 14.75 3.15 1.74
CA TYR A 324 15.12 2.64 3.06
C TYR A 324 13.97 1.97 3.79
N LYS A 325 14.29 1.28 4.87
CA LYS A 325 13.34 0.79 5.87
C LYS A 325 14.02 0.85 7.22
N VAL A 326 13.39 1.49 8.19
CA VAL A 326 13.82 1.56 9.58
C VAL A 326 12.71 1.07 10.51
N THR A 327 13.08 0.45 11.62
CA THR A 327 12.15 -0.06 12.64
C THR A 327 12.87 -0.15 13.95
N ASP A 328 12.17 0.18 15.03
CA ASP A 328 12.65 0.01 16.39
C ASP A 328 11.49 -0.15 17.38
N LYS A 329 11.85 -0.47 18.63
CA LYS A 329 10.97 -0.43 19.78
C LYS A 329 11.49 0.59 20.79
N THR A 330 10.61 1.50 21.21
CA THR A 330 10.96 2.48 22.24
C THR A 330 11.27 1.84 23.58
N SER A 331 11.86 2.62 24.48
CA SER A 331 12.17 2.23 25.87
C SER A 331 10.95 1.68 26.64
N VAL A 332 9.74 2.16 26.31
CA VAL A 332 8.45 1.67 26.84
C VAL A 332 7.84 0.53 26.02
N GLY A 333 8.57 -0.01 25.04
CA GLY A 333 8.13 -1.17 24.25
C GLY A 333 7.19 -0.86 23.08
N ARG A 334 6.88 0.43 22.79
CA ARG A 334 6.03 0.83 21.66
C ARG A 334 6.78 0.75 20.34
N GLY A 335 6.19 0.13 19.33
CA GLY A 335 6.81 0.00 18.01
C GLY A 335 6.82 1.33 17.26
N VAL A 336 7.98 1.70 16.69
CA VAL A 336 8.15 2.85 15.78
C VAL A 336 8.83 2.37 14.51
N TYR A 337 8.31 2.73 13.34
CA TYR A 337 8.85 2.24 12.07
C TYR A 337 8.49 3.11 10.87
N SER A 338 9.31 3.00 9.82
CA SER A 338 9.00 3.61 8.52
C SER A 338 7.93 2.81 7.79
N PHE A 339 6.94 3.50 7.26
CA PHE A 339 5.86 2.92 6.47
C PHE A 339 5.73 3.65 5.14
N CYS A 340 5.37 2.94 4.09
CA CYS A 340 5.14 3.48 2.74
C CYS A 340 6.19 4.52 2.30
N MET A 341 7.51 4.18 2.42
CA MET A 341 8.61 5.04 1.99
C MET A 341 8.55 5.23 0.48
N CYS A 342 8.55 6.47 0.01
CA CYS A 342 8.46 6.90 -1.39
C CYS A 342 9.77 7.56 -1.82
N PRO A 343 10.69 6.83 -2.47
CA PRO A 343 11.89 7.42 -3.02
C PRO A 343 11.53 8.42 -4.12
N GLY A 344 12.19 9.58 -4.16
CA GLY A 344 11.93 10.60 -5.16
C GLY A 344 10.43 10.89 -5.33
N GLY A 345 9.71 11.05 -4.21
CA GLY A 345 8.25 11.15 -4.20
C GLY A 345 7.73 12.45 -3.59
N TYR A 346 6.43 12.51 -3.43
CA TYR A 346 5.69 13.66 -2.92
C TYR A 346 4.85 13.26 -1.70
N VAL A 347 4.69 14.18 -0.76
CA VAL A 347 3.63 14.10 0.26
C VAL A 347 2.36 14.69 -0.32
N VAL A 348 1.26 13.97 -0.26
CA VAL A 348 -0.01 14.39 -0.86
C VAL A 348 -1.08 14.63 0.19
N ASN A 349 -1.92 15.65 -0.01
CA ASN A 349 -3.16 15.78 0.74
C ASN A 349 -4.10 14.65 0.30
N ALA A 350 -4.36 13.72 1.22
CA ALA A 350 -5.16 12.51 1.01
C ALA A 350 -6.47 12.54 1.81
N SER A 351 -6.95 13.71 2.14
CA SER A 351 -8.23 13.94 2.84
C SER A 351 -9.41 13.36 2.05
N SER A 352 -10.44 12.93 2.76
CA SER A 352 -11.69 12.43 2.18
C SER A 352 -12.94 12.85 2.96
N GLU A 353 -12.77 13.63 4.02
CA GLU A 353 -13.85 14.21 4.84
C GLU A 353 -13.55 15.70 5.06
N ASP A 354 -14.55 16.55 4.95
CA ASP A 354 -14.41 17.99 5.17
C ASP A 354 -13.98 18.31 6.61
N GLY A 355 -13.14 19.32 6.78
CA GLY A 355 -12.61 19.71 8.09
C GLY A 355 -11.62 18.71 8.69
N ARG A 356 -11.13 17.73 7.91
CA ARG A 356 -10.18 16.69 8.33
C ARG A 356 -9.05 16.58 7.34
N LEU A 357 -7.82 16.58 7.84
CA LEU A 357 -6.65 16.51 6.99
C LEU A 357 -5.83 15.25 7.28
N ALA A 358 -5.63 14.44 6.25
CA ALA A 358 -4.72 13.32 6.26
C ALA A 358 -3.72 13.45 5.11
N VAL A 359 -2.49 12.99 5.33
CA VAL A 359 -1.46 12.92 4.28
C VAL A 359 -1.15 11.48 3.91
N ASN A 360 -0.65 11.30 2.70
CA ASN A 360 -0.06 10.04 2.23
C ASN A 360 1.16 10.36 1.35
N GLY A 361 1.88 9.35 0.89
CA GLY A 361 2.97 9.52 -0.06
C GLY A 361 2.65 8.91 -1.40
N MET A 362 3.11 9.56 -2.46
CA MET A 362 3.07 9.03 -3.81
C MET A 362 4.38 9.27 -4.56
N SER A 363 4.59 8.52 -5.63
CA SER A 363 5.62 8.83 -6.61
C SER A 363 5.16 8.47 -8.02
N TYR A 364 5.77 9.11 -9.00
CA TYR A 364 5.68 8.72 -10.39
C TYR A 364 6.62 7.54 -10.67
N SER A 365 6.50 6.95 -11.85
CA SER A 365 7.31 5.80 -12.27
C SER A 365 8.80 6.07 -12.34
N ASP A 366 9.20 7.34 -12.60
CA ASP A 366 10.58 7.80 -12.64
C ASP A 366 11.19 8.07 -11.26
N ARG A 367 10.36 8.29 -10.21
CA ARG A 367 10.82 8.67 -8.86
C ARG A 367 11.75 9.88 -8.88
N GLY A 368 11.40 10.88 -9.68
CA GLY A 368 12.26 12.01 -10.02
C GLY A 368 12.16 13.23 -9.11
N SER A 369 11.39 13.19 -8.00
CA SER A 369 11.34 14.30 -7.04
C SER A 369 12.67 14.42 -6.26
N VAL A 370 12.99 15.65 -5.85
CA VAL A 370 14.23 15.95 -5.12
C VAL A 370 14.25 15.42 -3.69
N ASN A 371 13.07 15.15 -3.10
CA ASN A 371 12.94 14.57 -1.77
C ASN A 371 12.49 13.10 -1.81
N ALA A 372 12.96 12.34 -0.84
CA ALA A 372 12.39 11.08 -0.41
C ALA A 372 11.47 11.34 0.78
N ASN A 373 10.38 10.58 0.92
CA ASN A 373 9.56 10.65 2.12
C ASN A 373 9.11 9.28 2.61
N SER A 374 8.86 9.14 3.90
CA SER A 374 8.14 7.99 4.47
C SER A 374 7.31 8.44 5.68
N ALA A 375 6.20 7.77 5.93
CA ALA A 375 5.57 7.88 7.23
C ALA A 375 6.48 7.24 8.28
N ILE A 376 6.81 7.98 9.34
CA ILE A 376 7.35 7.44 10.58
C ILE A 376 6.18 7.34 11.53
N ILE A 377 5.83 6.11 11.89
CA ILE A 377 4.59 5.81 12.58
C ILE A 377 4.82 5.04 13.87
N VAL A 378 3.96 5.34 14.83
CA VAL A 378 3.94 4.79 16.18
C VAL A 378 2.73 3.87 16.31
N ALA A 379 2.93 2.66 16.81
CA ALA A 379 1.85 1.70 17.01
C ALA A 379 0.85 2.20 18.07
N VAL A 380 -0.45 2.07 17.78
CA VAL A 380 -1.57 2.39 18.67
C VAL A 380 -2.52 1.21 18.76
N THR A 381 -3.14 1.04 19.94
CA THR A 381 -4.00 -0.09 20.30
C THR A 381 -5.37 0.42 20.77
N PRO A 382 -6.37 -0.45 20.98
CA PRO A 382 -7.65 -0.06 21.54
C PRO A 382 -7.56 0.69 22.88
N GLU A 383 -6.54 0.43 23.69
CA GLU A 383 -6.28 1.16 24.94
C GLU A 383 -5.97 2.65 24.66
N ASP A 384 -5.26 2.96 23.57
CA ASP A 384 -4.96 4.34 23.14
C ASP A 384 -6.24 5.05 22.64
N PHE A 385 -7.23 4.31 22.15
CA PHE A 385 -8.53 4.86 21.73
C PHE A 385 -9.48 5.09 22.90
N GLY A 386 -9.17 4.50 24.06
CA GLY A 386 -9.98 4.55 25.26
C GLY A 386 -11.27 3.72 25.23
N SER A 387 -11.41 2.79 24.27
CA SER A 387 -12.59 1.95 24.11
C SER A 387 -12.35 0.77 23.18
N ASP A 388 -12.94 -0.40 23.51
CA ASP A 388 -12.98 -1.59 22.69
C ASP A 388 -14.09 -1.57 21.63
N HIS A 389 -14.85 -0.47 21.54
CA HIS A 389 -15.89 -0.34 20.54
C HIS A 389 -15.29 -0.48 19.13
N PRO A 390 -15.86 -1.31 18.23
CA PRO A 390 -15.29 -1.58 16.91
C PRO A 390 -14.91 -0.34 16.09
N LEU A 391 -15.65 0.76 16.27
CA LEU A 391 -15.43 2.03 15.56
C LEU A 391 -14.58 3.05 16.33
N ALA A 392 -14.07 2.71 17.53
CA ALA A 392 -13.27 3.64 18.34
C ALA A 392 -12.00 4.12 17.62
N GLY A 393 -11.34 3.23 16.88
CA GLY A 393 -10.18 3.59 16.08
C GLY A 393 -10.50 4.58 14.95
N ILE A 394 -11.69 4.53 14.35
CA ILE A 394 -12.18 5.53 13.37
C ILE A 394 -12.34 6.90 14.04
N ALA A 395 -12.98 6.94 15.22
CA ALA A 395 -13.15 8.17 15.98
C ALA A 395 -11.79 8.78 16.37
N PHE A 396 -10.83 7.94 16.78
CA PHE A 396 -9.47 8.35 17.08
C PHE A 396 -8.77 8.97 15.86
N GLN A 397 -8.85 8.32 14.69
CA GLN A 397 -8.28 8.87 13.45
C GLN A 397 -8.91 10.23 13.10
N ARG A 398 -10.24 10.35 13.15
CA ARG A 398 -10.96 11.61 12.87
C ARG A 398 -10.46 12.76 13.76
N LYS A 399 -10.28 12.50 15.04
CA LYS A 399 -9.76 13.49 15.99
C LYS A 399 -8.36 13.98 15.64
N LEU A 400 -7.47 13.09 15.20
CA LEU A 400 -6.12 13.48 14.75
C LEU A 400 -6.19 14.30 13.46
N GLU A 401 -7.05 13.91 12.53
CA GLU A 401 -7.24 14.59 11.25
C GLU A 401 -7.89 15.99 11.42
N GLU A 402 -8.82 16.16 12.37
CA GLU A 402 -9.39 17.45 12.76
C GLU A 402 -8.30 18.39 13.30
N LYS A 403 -7.47 17.91 14.23
CA LYS A 403 -6.36 18.69 14.77
C LYS A 403 -5.31 19.06 13.70
N ALA A 404 -5.03 18.15 12.75
CA ALA A 404 -4.15 18.45 11.63
C ALA A 404 -4.75 19.51 10.69
N TYR A 405 -6.05 19.45 10.44
CA TYR A 405 -6.77 20.45 9.66
C TYR A 405 -6.74 21.83 10.32
N GLU A 406 -6.98 21.91 11.63
CA GLU A 406 -6.91 23.13 12.43
C GLU A 406 -5.49 23.72 12.41
N ALA A 407 -4.47 22.92 12.73
CA ALA A 407 -3.07 23.35 12.74
C ALA A 407 -2.63 23.89 11.37
N GLY A 408 -3.03 23.23 10.29
CA GLY A 408 -2.72 23.61 8.92
C GLY A 408 -3.68 24.66 8.31
N GLN A 409 -4.76 25.03 9.00
CA GLN A 409 -5.80 25.89 8.43
C GLN A 409 -6.31 25.38 7.07
N GLY A 410 -6.54 24.07 6.99
CA GLY A 410 -6.94 23.38 5.77
C GLY A 410 -5.79 23.03 4.80
N LYS A 411 -4.56 23.49 5.05
CA LYS A 411 -3.34 23.14 4.31
C LYS A 411 -2.56 22.05 5.03
N ILE A 412 -1.63 21.38 4.33
CA ILE A 412 -0.75 20.39 4.96
C ILE A 412 0.14 21.09 6.00
N PRO A 413 0.00 20.81 7.31
CA PRO A 413 0.88 21.39 8.32
C PRO A 413 2.27 20.75 8.27
N VAL A 414 3.30 21.59 8.33
CA VAL A 414 4.70 21.21 8.24
C VAL A 414 5.46 21.74 9.43
N GLN A 415 6.39 20.95 9.98
CA GLN A 415 7.31 21.39 11.04
C GLN A 415 8.69 20.75 10.82
N ARG A 416 9.75 21.43 11.24
CA ARG A 416 11.08 20.85 11.28
C ARG A 416 11.24 19.95 12.50
N PHE A 417 11.92 18.83 12.34
CA PHE A 417 12.11 17.85 13.42
C PHE A 417 12.77 18.44 14.65
N GLY A 418 13.82 19.25 14.51
CA GLY A 418 14.51 19.87 15.65
C GLY A 418 13.63 20.84 16.46
N GLU A 419 12.68 21.52 15.82
CA GLU A 419 11.69 22.37 16.50
C GLU A 419 10.65 21.50 17.23
N PHE A 420 10.14 20.47 16.56
CA PHE A 420 9.23 19.50 17.15
C PHE A 420 9.83 18.84 18.39
N GLN A 421 11.07 18.36 18.30
CA GLN A 421 11.79 17.71 19.40
C GLN A 421 11.87 18.62 20.62
N LYS A 422 12.31 19.87 20.45
CA LYS A 422 12.41 20.86 21.52
C LYS A 422 11.05 21.09 22.21
N LEU A 423 9.98 21.25 21.43
CA LEU A 423 8.63 21.47 21.98
C LEU A 423 8.13 20.22 22.75
N VAL A 424 8.40 19.01 22.27
CA VAL A 424 8.06 17.78 22.99
C VAL A 424 8.82 17.67 24.31
N GLU A 425 10.11 18.04 24.35
CA GLU A 425 10.95 18.07 25.56
C GLU A 425 10.40 19.08 26.59
N ILE A 426 10.13 20.32 26.19
CA ILE A 426 9.58 21.38 27.05
C ILE A 426 8.25 20.94 27.68
N ARG A 427 7.33 20.41 26.87
CA ARG A 427 6.02 19.92 27.35
C ARG A 427 6.13 18.71 28.27
N SER A 428 7.20 17.93 28.14
CA SER A 428 7.45 16.78 29.02
C SER A 428 7.95 17.19 30.42
N VAL A 429 8.65 18.32 30.54
CA VAL A 429 9.22 18.84 31.80
C VAL A 429 8.20 19.65 32.60
N SER A 430 7.27 20.34 31.93
CA SER A 430 6.27 21.20 32.57
C SER A 430 5.15 20.44 33.33
N GLY A 431 5.23 19.12 33.42
CA GLY A 431 4.59 18.23 34.41
C GLY A 431 3.13 18.54 34.75
N SER A 432 2.20 18.49 33.82
CA SER A 432 0.78 18.45 34.13
C SER A 432 0.24 17.03 33.91
N GLU A 433 0.36 16.20 34.96
CA GLU A 433 -0.19 14.83 34.98
C GLU A 433 -1.72 14.76 34.91
N ASN A 434 -2.44 15.90 34.91
CA ASN A 434 -3.89 15.92 35.05
C ASN A 434 -4.67 16.63 33.93
N ASN A 435 -4.08 16.84 32.76
CA ASN A 435 -4.86 17.37 31.63
C ASN A 435 -4.50 16.71 30.30
N VAL A 436 -5.28 15.70 29.94
CA VAL A 436 -5.23 15.04 28.62
C VAL A 436 -5.47 16.04 27.47
N TYR A 437 -5.88 17.28 27.80
CA TYR A 437 -6.23 18.35 26.87
C TYR A 437 -5.85 19.76 27.38
N ALA A 438 -4.84 19.92 28.25
CA ALA A 438 -4.42 21.27 28.59
C ALA A 438 -3.78 21.94 27.39
N SER A 439 -4.52 22.88 26.81
CA SER A 439 -3.95 23.98 26.02
C SER A 439 -3.12 24.85 26.96
N THR A 440 -1.94 24.40 27.35
CA THR A 440 -0.96 25.29 27.93
C THR A 440 -0.54 26.22 26.83
N VAL A 441 -1.03 27.45 26.86
CA VAL A 441 -0.48 28.56 26.10
C VAL A 441 0.99 28.63 26.51
N VAL A 442 1.86 28.06 25.65
CA VAL A 442 3.29 28.40 25.72
C VAL A 442 3.31 29.89 25.41
N GLU A 443 3.82 30.71 26.35
CA GLU A 443 3.95 32.14 26.10
C GLU A 443 4.58 32.33 24.72
N GLU A 444 3.97 33.15 23.87
CA GLU A 444 4.40 33.43 22.48
C GLU A 444 5.90 33.76 22.36
N SER A 445 6.51 34.22 23.47
CA SER A 445 7.96 34.51 23.55
C SER A 445 8.87 33.29 23.52
N ASN A 446 8.37 32.06 23.72
CA ASN A 446 9.16 30.83 23.72
C ASN A 446 8.90 29.90 22.52
N VAL A 447 8.02 30.29 21.61
CA VAL A 447 7.85 29.61 20.33
C VAL A 447 9.02 30.06 19.43
N PRO A 448 9.87 29.16 18.95
CA PRO A 448 10.89 29.56 17.99
C PRO A 448 10.20 30.23 16.81
N GLU A 449 10.60 31.46 16.49
CA GLU A 449 10.19 32.11 15.26
C GLU A 449 10.50 31.14 14.12
N PHE A 450 9.50 30.79 13.29
CA PHE A 450 9.68 29.88 12.15
C PHE A 450 10.59 30.57 11.12
N SER A 451 11.88 30.69 11.45
CA SER A 451 12.84 31.40 10.63
C SER A 451 13.07 30.63 9.33
N GLU A 452 13.18 31.36 8.24
CA GLU A 452 13.68 30.90 6.95
C GLU A 452 15.12 30.41 7.09
N MET A 453 15.33 29.25 7.77
CA MET A 453 16.64 28.61 7.75
C MET A 453 16.89 28.08 6.34
N PRO A 454 18.14 28.18 5.83
CA PRO A 454 18.52 27.57 4.57
C PRO A 454 18.36 26.05 4.71
N GLY A 455 17.26 25.53 4.22
CA GLY A 455 16.89 24.11 4.18
C GLY A 455 16.21 23.83 2.86
N TYR A 456 15.98 22.57 2.59
CA TYR A 456 15.17 22.16 1.44
C TYR A 456 13.68 22.41 1.71
N LEU A 457 12.90 22.55 0.63
CA LEU A 457 11.46 22.79 0.70
C LEU A 457 10.66 21.49 0.64
N PRO A 458 9.44 21.44 1.22
CA PRO A 458 8.57 20.29 1.08
C PRO A 458 8.21 20.01 -0.37
N CYS A 459 8.19 18.73 -0.74
CA CYS A 459 7.67 18.26 -2.03
C CYS A 459 6.24 17.77 -1.85
N THR A 460 5.25 18.67 -1.96
CA THR A 460 3.85 18.35 -1.71
C THR A 460 2.97 18.39 -2.96
N LYS A 461 1.86 17.65 -2.92
CA LYS A 461 0.68 17.86 -3.75
C LYS A 461 -0.46 18.35 -2.82
N GLY A 462 -0.86 19.58 -3.00
CA GLY A 462 -1.67 20.39 -2.10
C GLY A 462 -0.85 21.49 -1.42
N ALA A 463 -1.53 22.57 -1.02
CA ALA A 463 -0.91 23.67 -0.30
C ALA A 463 -0.41 23.21 1.08
N TYR A 464 0.67 23.81 1.56
CA TYR A 464 1.22 23.56 2.90
C TYR A 464 1.45 24.87 3.66
N CYS A 465 1.59 24.79 4.98
CA CYS A 465 2.05 25.87 5.83
C CYS A 465 2.86 25.32 7.01
N PHE A 466 3.79 26.12 7.52
CA PHE A 466 4.51 25.78 8.74
C PHE A 466 3.59 25.96 9.96
N ALA A 467 3.57 24.96 10.85
CA ALA A 467 2.69 24.92 12.02
C ALA A 467 3.25 23.98 13.10
N ASP A 468 2.79 24.13 14.34
CA ASP A 468 3.13 23.23 15.45
C ASP A 468 2.34 21.92 15.33
N LEU A 469 3.06 20.81 15.14
CA LEU A 469 2.49 19.45 15.03
C LEU A 469 2.32 18.74 16.38
N THR A 470 2.90 19.27 17.47
CA THR A 470 2.93 18.56 18.76
C THR A 470 1.57 18.36 19.42
N ASN A 471 0.55 19.12 19.00
CA ASN A 471 -0.83 18.98 19.48
C ASN A 471 -1.65 17.93 18.71
N ILE A 472 -1.15 17.42 17.59
CA ILE A 472 -1.89 16.50 16.72
C ILE A 472 -1.98 15.10 17.32
N LEU A 473 -0.82 14.51 17.65
CA LEU A 473 -0.75 13.18 18.25
C LEU A 473 -0.85 13.25 19.79
N PRO A 474 -1.22 12.15 20.46
CA PRO A 474 -1.07 12.00 21.91
C PRO A 474 0.40 12.19 22.34
N VAL A 475 0.58 12.70 23.56
CA VAL A 475 1.93 13.01 24.10
C VAL A 475 2.85 11.79 24.07
N GLU A 476 2.35 10.61 24.41
CA GLU A 476 3.09 9.35 24.42
C GLU A 476 3.53 8.95 22.99
N CYS A 477 2.70 9.24 21.99
CA CYS A 477 3.06 9.01 20.59
C CYS A 477 4.12 10.00 20.11
N ASN A 478 4.05 11.28 20.53
CA ASN A 478 5.08 12.28 20.22
C ASN A 478 6.44 11.88 20.82
N ARG A 479 6.46 11.44 22.11
CA ARG A 479 7.68 10.96 22.78
C ARG A 479 8.27 9.74 22.06
N ALA A 480 7.43 8.76 21.74
CA ALA A 480 7.83 7.58 20.99
C ALA A 480 8.38 7.92 19.60
N PHE A 481 7.77 8.89 18.92
CA PHE A 481 8.22 9.38 17.62
C PHE A 481 9.62 9.99 17.72
N VAL A 482 9.88 10.89 18.68
CA VAL A 482 11.19 11.52 18.90
C VAL A 482 12.26 10.48 19.22
N GLU A 483 11.97 9.54 20.14
CA GLU A 483 12.88 8.44 20.47
C GLU A 483 13.21 7.60 19.22
N GLY A 484 12.19 7.22 18.45
CA GLY A 484 12.38 6.48 17.20
C GLY A 484 13.24 7.21 16.17
N MET A 485 13.00 8.52 15.96
CA MET A 485 13.81 9.33 15.05
C MET A 485 15.28 9.35 15.44
N SER A 486 15.58 9.52 16.73
CA SER A 486 16.96 9.51 17.26
C SER A 486 17.65 8.15 17.02
N VAL A 487 16.94 7.03 17.22
CA VAL A 487 17.48 5.69 16.92
C VAL A 487 17.72 5.52 15.42
N PHE A 488 16.84 6.04 14.59
CA PHE A 488 16.98 5.96 13.12
C PHE A 488 18.17 6.79 12.61
N GLY A 489 18.54 7.89 13.30
CA GLY A 489 19.76 8.64 13.05
C GLY A 489 21.03 7.79 13.18
N HIS A 490 21.04 6.81 14.10
CA HIS A 490 22.14 5.85 14.21
C HIS A 490 22.13 4.77 13.10
N GLN A 491 20.95 4.43 12.53
CA GLN A 491 20.84 3.43 11.46
C GLN A 491 21.14 4.05 10.07
N ILE A 492 20.71 5.29 9.86
CA ILE A 492 20.90 6.06 8.61
C ILE A 492 21.45 7.43 9.00
N LYS A 493 22.68 7.70 8.62
CA LYS A 493 23.35 8.98 8.95
C LYS A 493 22.47 10.17 8.52
N ASP A 494 22.33 11.14 9.41
CA ASP A 494 21.56 12.38 9.24
C ASP A 494 20.04 12.17 9.09
N PHE A 495 19.49 11.01 9.51
CA PHE A 495 18.06 10.76 9.46
C PHE A 495 17.28 11.65 10.44
N ASP A 496 17.85 11.89 11.62
CA ASP A 496 17.33 12.74 12.69
C ASP A 496 17.84 14.19 12.62
N ARG A 497 18.28 14.61 11.42
CA ARG A 497 18.74 15.99 11.20
C ARG A 497 17.69 17.02 11.62
N PRO A 498 18.07 18.14 12.26
CA PRO A 498 17.10 19.12 12.80
C PRO A 498 16.19 19.75 11.75
N ASP A 499 16.64 19.85 10.50
CA ASP A 499 15.88 20.41 9.38
C ASP A 499 15.09 19.36 8.58
N ALA A 500 15.02 18.08 9.03
CA ALA A 500 14.11 17.10 8.46
C ALA A 500 12.67 17.63 8.55
N LEU A 501 11.93 17.53 7.43
CA LEU A 501 10.57 18.08 7.35
C LEU A 501 9.56 17.01 7.77
N MET A 502 8.70 17.36 8.69
CA MET A 502 7.58 16.54 9.17
C MET A 502 6.28 17.13 8.66
N LEU A 503 5.43 16.27 8.08
CA LEU A 503 4.16 16.67 7.47
C LEU A 503 3.05 15.79 8.05
N GLY A 504 1.95 16.38 8.48
CA GLY A 504 0.93 15.66 9.24
C GLY A 504 -0.48 15.75 8.67
N VAL A 505 -1.28 14.78 9.05
CA VAL A 505 -1.04 13.59 9.84
C VAL A 505 -1.18 12.33 8.97
N GLU A 506 -0.31 11.38 9.12
CA GLU A 506 -0.49 10.03 8.56
C GLU A 506 -1.30 9.19 9.56
N SER A 507 -2.62 9.19 9.42
CA SER A 507 -3.57 8.51 10.32
C SER A 507 -4.10 7.20 9.75
N ARG A 508 -3.95 6.99 8.42
CA ARG A 508 -4.63 5.93 7.67
C ARG A 508 -3.68 4.86 7.16
N THR A 509 -2.80 4.37 8.02
CA THR A 509 -1.78 3.37 7.66
C THR A 509 -2.34 1.98 7.43
N SER A 510 -3.43 1.63 8.10
CA SER A 510 -4.22 0.40 7.90
C SER A 510 -5.61 0.56 8.49
N SER A 511 -6.52 -0.40 8.20
CA SER A 511 -7.86 -0.38 8.77
C SER A 511 -7.82 -0.44 10.30
N PRO A 512 -8.54 0.44 11.01
CA PRO A 512 -8.73 0.38 12.46
C PRO A 512 -9.81 -0.64 12.87
N VAL A 513 -10.46 -1.27 11.89
CA VAL A 513 -11.54 -2.25 12.07
C VAL A 513 -11.16 -3.56 11.41
N ARG A 514 -11.57 -4.67 12.01
CA ARG A 514 -11.61 -5.99 11.37
C ARG A 514 -13.05 -6.46 11.29
N ILE A 515 -13.52 -6.76 10.07
CA ILE A 515 -14.81 -7.42 9.85
C ILE A 515 -14.57 -8.94 9.89
N HIS A 516 -15.29 -9.65 10.76
CA HIS A 516 -15.04 -11.08 10.95
C HIS A 516 -15.39 -11.92 9.72
N ARG A 517 -14.55 -12.91 9.46
CA ARG A 517 -14.80 -13.97 8.47
C ARG A 517 -14.18 -15.30 8.92
N GLY A 518 -14.84 -16.39 8.62
CA GLY A 518 -14.37 -17.74 8.90
C GLY A 518 -13.33 -18.26 7.89
N ASP A 519 -12.98 -19.53 8.02
CA ASP A 519 -12.01 -20.21 7.13
C ASP A 519 -12.48 -20.26 5.67
N ASN A 520 -13.79 -20.28 5.45
CA ASN A 520 -14.44 -20.19 4.13
C ASN A 520 -14.54 -18.74 3.60
N LEU A 521 -13.87 -17.82 4.24
CA LEU A 521 -13.81 -16.38 3.93
C LEU A 521 -15.15 -15.64 3.96
N GLN A 522 -16.23 -16.27 4.43
CA GLN A 522 -17.51 -15.62 4.68
C GLN A 522 -17.58 -15.08 6.11
N SER A 523 -18.36 -14.02 6.28
CA SER A 523 -18.84 -13.56 7.58
C SER A 523 -19.79 -14.62 8.18
N GLU A 524 -20.25 -14.42 9.41
CA GLU A 524 -21.37 -15.15 10.01
C GLU A 524 -22.67 -14.93 9.20
N ILE A 525 -22.77 -13.82 8.48
CA ILE A 525 -23.84 -13.58 7.50
C ILE A 525 -23.51 -14.33 6.22
N ILE A 526 -24.33 -15.33 5.89
CA ILE A 526 -24.11 -16.18 4.72
C ILE A 526 -24.23 -15.36 3.42
N GLY A 527 -23.27 -15.52 2.53
CA GLY A 527 -23.18 -14.76 1.28
C GLY A 527 -22.39 -13.46 1.39
N LEU A 528 -21.96 -13.05 2.61
CA LEU A 528 -21.13 -11.85 2.81
C LEU A 528 -19.65 -12.22 2.92
N TYR A 529 -18.81 -11.64 2.05
CA TYR A 529 -17.37 -11.88 1.98
C TYR A 529 -16.58 -10.60 2.29
N PRO A 530 -16.15 -10.38 3.55
CA PRO A 530 -15.24 -9.28 3.88
C PRO A 530 -13.88 -9.46 3.18
N CYS A 531 -13.42 -8.44 2.44
CA CYS A 531 -12.27 -8.55 1.56
C CYS A 531 -11.29 -7.37 1.70
N GLY A 532 -10.02 -7.67 1.62
CA GLY A 532 -8.95 -6.70 1.46
C GLY A 532 -8.61 -5.90 2.71
N GLU A 533 -8.10 -4.69 2.51
CA GLU A 533 -7.59 -3.84 3.58
C GLU A 533 -8.69 -3.29 4.48
N GLY A 534 -9.82 -2.87 3.91
CA GLY A 534 -10.96 -2.38 4.69
C GLY A 534 -11.47 -3.42 5.68
N ALA A 535 -11.55 -4.67 5.27
CA ALA A 535 -11.93 -5.76 6.15
C ALA A 535 -10.85 -6.18 7.17
N GLY A 536 -9.64 -5.57 7.13
CA GLY A 536 -8.57 -5.80 8.09
C GLY A 536 -7.63 -6.98 7.77
N TYR A 537 -7.66 -7.51 6.53
CA TYR A 537 -6.87 -8.69 6.12
C TYR A 537 -5.72 -8.42 5.16
N ALA A 538 -5.57 -7.19 4.70
CA ALA A 538 -4.48 -6.76 3.83
C ALA A 538 -3.93 -5.40 4.31
N GLY A 539 -2.78 -5.00 3.76
CA GLY A 539 -2.13 -3.73 4.10
C GLY A 539 -1.29 -3.20 2.93
N GLY A 540 -1.85 -3.23 1.70
CA GLY A 540 -1.21 -2.70 0.50
C GLY A 540 -1.75 -3.34 -0.77
N ILE A 541 -1.36 -2.82 -1.94
CA ILE A 541 -1.91 -3.17 -3.25
C ILE A 541 -1.89 -4.69 -3.50
N THR A 542 -0.71 -5.31 -3.45
CA THR A 542 -0.56 -6.73 -3.78
C THR A 542 -1.28 -7.64 -2.78
N SER A 543 -1.21 -7.35 -1.48
CA SER A 543 -1.89 -8.17 -0.47
C SER A 543 -3.41 -8.06 -0.60
N ALA A 544 -3.95 -6.89 -0.92
CA ALA A 544 -5.37 -6.68 -1.17
C ALA A 544 -5.83 -7.39 -2.45
N ALA A 545 -5.03 -7.30 -3.53
CA ALA A 545 -5.28 -8.02 -4.78
C ALA A 545 -5.29 -9.55 -4.58
N MET A 546 -4.30 -10.09 -3.85
CA MET A 546 -4.23 -11.52 -3.50
C MET A 546 -5.45 -11.97 -2.69
N ASP A 547 -5.92 -11.14 -1.76
CA ASP A 547 -7.12 -11.44 -0.98
C ASP A 547 -8.38 -11.43 -1.86
N GLY A 548 -8.47 -10.49 -2.82
CA GLY A 548 -9.52 -10.47 -3.84
C GLY A 548 -9.54 -11.74 -4.70
N ILE A 549 -8.36 -12.21 -5.14
CA ILE A 549 -8.23 -13.49 -5.85
C ILE A 549 -8.71 -14.66 -4.97
N ARG A 550 -8.33 -14.70 -3.68
CA ARG A 550 -8.76 -15.75 -2.75
C ARG A 550 -10.28 -15.78 -2.58
N ILE A 551 -10.92 -14.60 -2.49
CA ILE A 551 -12.39 -14.53 -2.41
C ILE A 551 -13.02 -15.06 -3.71
N ALA A 552 -12.50 -14.67 -4.87
CA ALA A 552 -12.98 -15.20 -6.15
C ALA A 552 -12.83 -16.72 -6.25
N GLU A 553 -11.70 -17.27 -5.79
CA GLU A 553 -11.48 -18.73 -5.73
C GLU A 553 -12.49 -19.43 -4.81
N GLU A 554 -12.81 -18.83 -3.65
CA GLU A 554 -13.73 -19.43 -2.69
C GLU A 554 -15.18 -19.42 -3.21
N ILE A 555 -15.57 -18.33 -3.88
CA ILE A 555 -16.85 -18.25 -4.60
C ILE A 555 -16.90 -19.32 -5.70
N ALA A 556 -15.84 -19.43 -6.51
CA ALA A 556 -15.79 -20.41 -7.60
C ALA A 556 -15.81 -21.87 -7.12
N LYS A 557 -15.17 -22.21 -6.01
CA LYS A 557 -15.24 -23.57 -5.43
C LYS A 557 -16.66 -23.96 -5.01
N ARG A 558 -17.50 -22.99 -4.74
CA ARG A 558 -18.87 -23.19 -4.25
C ARG A 558 -19.88 -23.21 -5.38
N PHE A 559 -19.68 -22.39 -6.38
CA PHE A 559 -20.62 -22.18 -7.48
C PHE A 559 -20.02 -22.55 -8.83
N CYS A 560 -20.85 -23.01 -9.76
CA CYS A 560 -20.52 -23.02 -11.18
C CYS A 560 -21.05 -21.73 -11.84
N ALA A 561 -20.26 -21.22 -12.81
CA ALA A 561 -20.72 -20.19 -13.72
C ALA A 561 -21.79 -20.73 -14.69
N ASP A 562 -22.64 -19.85 -15.21
CA ASP A 562 -23.65 -20.19 -16.24
C ASP A 562 -23.01 -20.54 -17.59
#